data_21b9699ddf74bd98a23e69d73a72b47f
#
_entry.id   21b9699ddf74bd98a23e69d73a72b47f
#
_cell.length_a   1.000
_cell.length_b   1.000
_cell.length_c   1.000
_cell.angle_alpha   90.00
_cell.angle_beta   90.00
_cell.angle_gamma   90.00
#
_symmetry.space_group_name_H-M   'P 1'
#
loop_
_entity.id
_entity.type
_entity.pdbx_description
1 polymer ?
#
loop_
_entity_poly.entity_id
_entity_poly.type
_entity_poly.pdbx_seq_one_letter_code
_entity_poly.pdbx_strand_id
1 'polypeptide(L)'
;MTGRGRLSLGFAVLAACGQSSSPATDGSIGADVSSSADAVDGTPAPGDGGTYRTSLSVCWTDATCPRVMAVAHGGSWDATNAPYNSNAALAAAFSAGDDGVKIDVRVTSDNIPVIAHSSPIEIFESIDCANRKIEEMTAAQVMGCHRFPSSSETFQRLDDVLGYLRGKMVVQLCVKRPADYARTIAEIHTLGAEDFAFIELGDPAELSTLIPTLPGSGTVYYLVNVASNLLAIDGLLALGNPRAFMYEIDPGVDIGTLVADRLHPAGVRAFVYDNAASPTVSQLEAHYNAGFDAVSSQSGPKGVQARVAVNTARGVTPP
;
A
#
# COMPACT_ATOMS: atom_id res chain seq x y z
N MET A 1 -54.70 -9.53 -14.42
CA MET A 1 -53.88 -8.82 -13.42
C MET A 1 -52.53 -9.48 -13.40
N THR A 2 -51.58 -8.92 -14.14
CA THR A 2 -50.25 -9.49 -14.36
C THR A 2 -49.23 -8.58 -13.69
N GLY A 3 -48.71 -9.03 -12.54
CA GLY A 3 -47.63 -8.33 -11.81
C GLY A 3 -46.29 -8.60 -12.48
N ARG A 4 -45.64 -7.57 -13.05
CA ARG A 4 -44.24 -7.61 -13.52
C ARG A 4 -43.35 -7.31 -12.35
N GLY A 5 -42.66 -8.35 -11.84
CA GLY A 5 -41.54 -8.19 -10.92
C GLY A 5 -40.35 -7.58 -11.66
N ARG A 6 -39.87 -6.41 -11.20
CA ARG A 6 -38.60 -5.84 -11.63
C ARG A 6 -37.48 -6.55 -10.86
N LEU A 7 -36.65 -7.33 -11.54
CA LEU A 7 -35.33 -7.74 -11.02
C LEU A 7 -34.42 -6.49 -11.03
N SER A 8 -34.07 -6.01 -9.85
CA SER A 8 -32.94 -5.09 -9.68
C SER A 8 -31.66 -5.92 -9.71
N LEU A 9 -30.92 -5.87 -10.82
CA LEU A 9 -29.50 -6.28 -10.82
C LEU A 9 -28.72 -5.20 -10.06
N GLY A 10 -28.32 -5.50 -8.83
CA GLY A 10 -27.32 -4.73 -8.12
C GLY A 10 -25.97 -5.01 -8.76
N PHE A 11 -25.40 -4.03 -9.45
CA PHE A 11 -23.99 -4.06 -9.81
C PHE A 11 -23.18 -3.85 -8.53
N ALA A 12 -22.53 -4.90 -8.04
CA ALA A 12 -21.46 -4.76 -7.06
C ALA A 12 -20.29 -4.06 -7.76
N VAL A 13 -20.03 -2.81 -7.38
CA VAL A 13 -18.79 -2.13 -7.73
C VAL A 13 -17.69 -2.79 -6.91
N LEU A 14 -16.92 -3.65 -7.53
CA LEU A 14 -15.70 -4.25 -6.96
C LEU A 14 -14.69 -3.14 -6.70
N ALA A 15 -14.47 -2.82 -5.44
CA ALA A 15 -13.42 -1.90 -5.00
C ALA A 15 -12.07 -2.62 -5.15
N ALA A 16 -11.30 -2.24 -6.15
CA ALA A 16 -9.92 -2.69 -6.29
C ALA A 16 -9.05 -2.00 -5.23
N CYS A 17 -8.21 -2.77 -4.54
CA CYS A 17 -7.31 -2.35 -3.46
C CYS A 17 -8.05 -1.72 -2.26
N GLY A 18 -8.54 -2.54 -1.33
CA GLY A 18 -8.89 -2.18 0.05
C GLY A 18 -9.63 -0.86 0.27
N GLN A 19 -10.60 -0.50 -0.58
CA GLN A 19 -11.48 0.62 -0.28
C GLN A 19 -12.58 0.16 0.67
N SER A 20 -12.40 0.37 1.96
CA SER A 20 -13.53 0.53 2.85
C SER A 20 -14.22 1.85 2.45
N SER A 21 -15.34 1.77 1.75
CA SER A 21 -16.24 2.89 1.52
C SER A 21 -16.90 3.27 2.85
N SER A 22 -16.23 4.06 3.68
CA SER A 22 -16.92 4.82 4.70
C SER A 22 -17.55 6.02 4.00
N PRO A 23 -18.86 6.25 4.14
CA PRO A 23 -19.47 7.48 3.64
C PRO A 23 -18.82 8.65 4.40
N ALA A 24 -18.26 9.59 3.65
CA ALA A 24 -17.81 10.85 4.19
C ALA A 24 -19.04 11.53 4.82
N THR A 25 -19.15 11.49 6.13
CA THR A 25 -20.03 12.41 6.85
C THR A 25 -19.38 13.77 6.71
N ASP A 26 -20.14 14.67 6.11
CA ASP A 26 -19.89 16.10 6.03
C ASP A 26 -19.50 16.64 7.42
N GLY A 27 -18.21 16.73 7.67
CA GLY A 27 -17.59 17.26 8.88
C GLY A 27 -16.87 18.53 8.52
N SER A 28 -17.51 19.67 8.79
CA SER A 28 -16.91 20.99 8.78
C SER A 28 -15.50 20.95 9.34
N ILE A 29 -14.52 21.40 8.54
CA ILE A 29 -13.12 21.55 8.95
C ILE A 29 -13.08 22.73 9.93
N GLY A 30 -13.31 22.45 11.21
CA GLY A 30 -12.98 23.35 12.31
C GLY A 30 -11.47 23.28 12.51
N ALA A 31 -10.80 24.37 12.18
CA ALA A 31 -9.41 24.57 12.51
C ALA A 31 -9.26 24.71 14.02
N ASP A 32 -8.93 23.62 14.70
CA ASP A 32 -8.33 23.65 16.03
C ASP A 32 -7.03 22.83 15.98
N VAL A 33 -6.00 23.46 15.41
CA VAL A 33 -4.63 22.99 15.54
C VAL A 33 -4.05 23.61 16.82
N SER A 34 -4.35 23.01 17.96
CA SER A 34 -3.51 23.21 19.12
C SER A 34 -2.23 22.41 18.91
N SER A 35 -1.19 23.09 18.45
CA SER A 35 0.16 22.57 18.39
C SER A 35 0.68 22.34 19.80
N SER A 36 0.50 21.13 20.32
CA SER A 36 1.46 20.62 21.29
C SER A 36 2.67 20.13 20.47
N ALA A 37 3.64 21.01 20.32
CA ALA A 37 4.96 20.66 19.88
C ALA A 37 5.59 19.81 21.00
N ASP A 38 5.29 18.53 21.05
CA ASP A 38 6.22 17.55 21.59
C ASP A 38 7.35 17.47 20.58
N ALA A 39 8.33 18.34 20.77
CA ALA A 39 9.63 18.22 20.15
C ALA A 39 10.24 16.90 20.64
N VAL A 40 9.87 15.81 19.97
CA VAL A 40 10.69 14.61 20.01
C VAL A 40 11.97 15.00 19.30
N ASP A 41 13.03 15.16 20.09
CA ASP A 41 14.41 15.20 19.60
C ASP A 41 14.71 13.83 18.96
N GLY A 42 14.11 13.66 17.78
CA GLY A 42 14.22 12.48 16.93
C GLY A 42 15.26 12.75 15.87
N THR A 43 16.53 12.86 16.28
CA THR A 43 17.59 12.44 15.36
C THR A 43 17.22 11.02 14.94
N PRO A 44 16.95 10.76 13.62
CA PRO A 44 16.78 9.40 13.14
C PRO A 44 17.96 8.60 13.63
N ALA A 45 17.71 7.48 14.29
CA ALA A 45 18.80 6.60 14.70
C ALA A 45 19.66 6.34 13.45
N PRO A 46 20.95 6.68 13.45
CA PRO A 46 21.76 6.53 12.27
C PRO A 46 21.85 5.04 11.97
N GLY A 47 21.36 4.65 10.79
CA GLY A 47 21.80 3.43 10.19
C GLY A 47 20.94 2.19 10.33
N ASP A 48 19.61 2.30 10.19
CA ASP A 48 18.77 1.14 9.84
C ASP A 48 18.75 0.88 8.31
N GLY A 49 19.81 1.29 7.62
CA GLY A 49 19.96 1.14 6.18
C GLY A 49 20.30 -0.29 5.73
N GLY A 50 19.75 -1.28 6.44
CA GLY A 50 19.98 -2.68 6.10
C GLY A 50 19.36 -3.08 4.77
N THR A 51 19.95 -4.08 4.15
CA THR A 51 19.53 -4.65 2.87
C THR A 51 18.05 -5.09 2.85
N TYR A 52 17.44 -5.37 4.03
CA TYR A 52 16.04 -5.75 4.15
C TYR A 52 15.04 -4.65 3.72
N ARG A 53 15.42 -3.38 3.78
CA ARG A 53 14.61 -2.26 3.32
C ARG A 53 14.61 -2.10 1.80
N THR A 54 15.53 -2.75 1.12
CA THR A 54 15.80 -2.52 -0.29
C THR A 54 15.56 -3.72 -1.17
N SER A 55 15.25 -4.89 -0.59
CA SER A 55 15.02 -6.11 -1.34
C SER A 55 13.94 -6.98 -0.70
N LEU A 56 13.03 -7.50 -1.53
CA LEU A 56 11.99 -8.45 -1.12
C LEU A 56 12.57 -9.79 -0.66
N SER A 57 13.70 -10.21 -1.23
CA SER A 57 14.35 -11.49 -0.88
C SER A 57 14.93 -11.49 0.54
N VAL A 58 15.05 -10.32 1.17
CA VAL A 58 15.57 -10.21 2.52
C VAL A 58 14.42 -9.88 3.47
N CYS A 59 14.00 -10.85 4.26
CA CYS A 59 12.96 -10.73 5.28
C CYS A 59 11.52 -10.56 4.76
N TRP A 60 11.26 -9.83 3.67
CA TRP A 60 9.90 -9.59 3.21
C TRP A 60 9.19 -10.87 2.74
N THR A 61 9.87 -11.71 1.99
CA THR A 61 9.32 -12.98 1.48
C THR A 61 9.69 -14.19 2.34
N ASP A 62 10.37 -13.97 3.46
CA ASP A 62 10.77 -15.01 4.40
C ASP A 62 9.86 -14.99 5.64
N ALA A 63 8.91 -15.92 5.68
CA ALA A 63 7.98 -16.07 6.81
C ALA A 63 8.66 -16.52 8.11
N THR A 64 9.93 -16.94 8.08
CA THR A 64 10.72 -17.28 9.27
C THR A 64 11.46 -16.07 9.85
N CYS A 65 11.51 -14.95 9.12
CA CYS A 65 12.14 -13.74 9.59
C CYS A 65 11.36 -13.15 10.79
N PRO A 66 12.00 -12.98 11.95
CA PRO A 66 11.33 -12.50 13.16
C PRO A 66 11.03 -11.00 13.13
N ARG A 67 11.55 -10.28 12.14
CA ARG A 67 11.41 -8.83 12.01
C ARG A 67 10.00 -8.46 11.55
N VAL A 68 9.44 -7.43 12.19
CA VAL A 68 8.23 -6.76 11.70
C VAL A 68 8.60 -5.48 10.95
N MET A 69 7.74 -5.05 10.02
CA MET A 69 8.01 -3.99 9.06
C MET A 69 6.94 -2.91 9.09
N ALA A 70 7.38 -1.65 8.91
CA ALA A 70 6.49 -0.50 8.80
C ALA A 70 6.38 -0.05 7.33
N VAL A 71 5.14 0.19 6.87
CA VAL A 71 4.84 0.66 5.52
C VAL A 71 4.11 1.99 5.60
N ALA A 72 4.62 3.02 4.92
CA ALA A 72 3.97 4.30 4.84
C ALA A 72 2.89 4.29 3.75
N HIS A 73 1.62 4.56 4.10
CA HIS A 73 0.50 4.57 3.15
C HIS A 73 0.45 5.87 2.36
N GLY A 74 0.80 5.82 1.08
CA GLY A 74 0.94 7.01 0.23
C GLY A 74 2.16 7.87 0.55
N GLY A 75 3.16 7.29 1.24
CA GLY A 75 4.29 7.97 1.84
C GLY A 75 3.97 8.49 3.24
N SER A 76 4.93 9.16 3.87
CA SER A 76 4.71 9.91 5.11
C SER A 76 4.17 11.30 4.76
N TRP A 77 2.92 11.33 4.32
CA TRP A 77 2.28 12.53 3.81
C TRP A 77 1.70 13.42 4.92
N ASP A 78 1.70 14.71 4.66
CA ASP A 78 0.96 15.69 5.44
C ASP A 78 0.25 16.67 4.49
N ALA A 79 -0.88 17.22 4.97
CA ALA A 79 -1.71 18.08 4.14
C ALA A 79 -1.07 19.44 3.81
N THR A 80 0.12 19.75 4.32
CA THR A 80 0.73 21.08 4.16
C THR A 80 1.91 21.06 3.20
N ASN A 81 2.83 20.09 3.36
CA ASN A 81 4.12 20.14 2.67
C ASN A 81 4.42 18.89 1.82
N ALA A 82 3.75 17.78 2.11
CA ALA A 82 4.03 16.49 1.50
C ALA A 82 2.72 15.80 1.06
N PRO A 83 2.13 16.21 -0.08
CA PRO A 83 0.88 15.61 -0.57
C PRO A 83 0.95 14.10 -0.68
N TYR A 84 -0.20 13.44 -0.49
CA TYR A 84 -0.34 12.00 -0.64
C TYR A 84 0.23 11.51 -1.98
N ASN A 85 1.04 10.45 -1.95
CA ASN A 85 1.70 9.90 -3.14
C ASN A 85 2.68 10.86 -3.86
N SER A 86 3.15 11.95 -3.20
CA SER A 86 4.11 12.89 -3.79
C SER A 86 5.56 12.50 -3.52
N ASN A 87 6.50 13.07 -4.28
CA ASN A 87 7.92 12.88 -4.01
C ASN A 87 8.32 13.34 -2.61
N ALA A 88 7.73 14.42 -2.11
CA ALA A 88 7.97 14.91 -0.75
C ALA A 88 7.50 13.88 0.30
N ALA A 89 6.34 13.25 0.11
CA ALA A 89 5.84 12.21 1.01
C ALA A 89 6.72 10.94 0.97
N LEU A 90 7.21 10.55 -0.20
CA LEU A 90 8.12 9.42 -0.35
C LEU A 90 9.48 9.70 0.32
N ALA A 91 10.02 10.90 0.15
CA ALA A 91 11.24 11.33 0.80
C ALA A 91 11.09 11.37 2.34
N ALA A 92 9.94 11.84 2.83
CA ALA A 92 9.62 11.85 4.26
C ALA A 92 9.54 10.43 4.84
N ALA A 93 8.91 9.48 4.14
CA ALA A 93 8.86 8.07 4.54
C ALA A 93 10.26 7.44 4.63
N PHE A 94 11.09 7.67 3.62
CA PHE A 94 12.48 7.20 3.64
C PHE A 94 13.27 7.80 4.81
N SER A 95 13.12 9.11 5.04
CA SER A 95 13.81 9.82 6.12
C SER A 95 13.33 9.39 7.51
N ALA A 96 12.04 9.04 7.65
CA ALA A 96 11.49 8.49 8.88
C ALA A 96 11.99 7.09 9.21
N GLY A 97 12.51 6.36 8.20
CA GLY A 97 13.01 5.00 8.36
C GLY A 97 11.97 3.92 8.04
N ASP A 98 10.90 4.22 7.31
CA ASP A 98 9.94 3.21 6.85
C ASP A 98 10.64 2.13 6.04
N ASP A 99 10.19 0.87 6.19
CA ASP A 99 10.75 -0.28 5.47
C ASP A 99 10.18 -0.35 4.05
N GLY A 100 8.96 0.10 3.88
CA GLY A 100 8.29 0.14 2.61
C GLY A 100 7.34 1.32 2.47
N VAL A 101 6.87 1.51 1.24
CA VAL A 101 5.85 2.50 0.92
C VAL A 101 4.79 1.88 0.02
N LYS A 102 3.51 2.18 0.30
CA LYS A 102 2.39 1.86 -0.59
C LYS A 102 2.11 3.06 -1.45
N ILE A 103 2.01 2.85 -2.76
CA ILE A 103 1.64 3.87 -3.75
C ILE A 103 0.57 3.34 -4.71
N ASP A 104 -0.23 4.25 -5.25
CA ASP A 104 -1.36 3.91 -6.11
C ASP A 104 -1.00 4.10 -7.58
N VAL A 105 -1.32 3.10 -8.42
CA VAL A 105 -0.96 3.08 -9.83
C VAL A 105 -2.19 3.07 -10.72
N ARG A 106 -2.20 3.93 -11.74
CA ARG A 106 -3.15 3.95 -12.84
C ARG A 106 -2.44 4.08 -14.17
N VAL A 107 -3.10 3.72 -15.25
CA VAL A 107 -2.53 3.84 -16.62
C VAL A 107 -3.32 4.88 -17.40
N THR A 108 -2.60 5.77 -18.04
CA THR A 108 -3.10 6.88 -18.87
C THR A 108 -3.59 6.41 -20.24
N SER A 109 -4.24 7.31 -21.00
CA SER A 109 -4.73 7.02 -22.36
C SER A 109 -3.61 6.67 -23.36
N ASP A 110 -2.40 7.19 -23.14
CA ASP A 110 -1.20 6.85 -23.92
C ASP A 110 -0.38 5.70 -23.32
N ASN A 111 -1.03 4.88 -22.46
CA ASN A 111 -0.49 3.64 -21.91
C ASN A 111 0.75 3.83 -21.03
N ILE A 112 0.84 4.90 -20.28
CA ILE A 112 1.93 5.20 -19.34
C ILE A 112 1.42 5.03 -17.89
N PRO A 113 2.07 4.21 -17.05
CA PRO A 113 1.73 4.12 -15.63
C PRO A 113 2.12 5.41 -14.90
N VAL A 114 1.18 5.91 -14.10
CA VAL A 114 1.33 7.13 -13.29
C VAL A 114 0.90 6.85 -11.85
N ILE A 115 1.42 7.63 -10.91
CA ILE A 115 1.05 7.54 -9.50
C ILE A 115 -0.18 8.39 -9.25
N ALA A 116 -1.34 7.75 -9.10
CA ALA A 116 -2.62 8.40 -8.86
C ALA A 116 -3.59 7.46 -8.14
N HIS A 117 -4.30 7.98 -7.12
CA HIS A 117 -5.25 7.20 -6.32
C HIS A 117 -6.61 7.08 -7.03
N SER A 118 -7.22 8.20 -7.40
CA SER A 118 -8.60 8.26 -7.89
C SER A 118 -8.71 8.49 -9.40
N SER A 119 -9.75 7.95 -10.01
CA SER A 119 -10.19 8.30 -11.37
C SER A 119 -11.71 8.13 -11.43
N PRO A 120 -12.47 9.24 -11.56
CA PRO A 120 -11.98 10.62 -11.73
C PRO A 120 -11.11 11.12 -10.57
N ILE A 121 -10.17 12.03 -10.87
CA ILE A 121 -9.29 12.65 -9.86
C ILE A 121 -10.13 13.37 -8.84
N GLU A 122 -9.93 13.05 -7.56
CA GLU A 122 -10.62 13.69 -6.46
C GLU A 122 -9.92 14.98 -5.99
N ILE A 123 -10.68 15.87 -5.35
CA ILE A 123 -10.18 17.18 -4.91
C ILE A 123 -8.99 17.04 -3.93
N PHE A 124 -8.97 16.01 -3.10
CA PHE A 124 -7.87 15.77 -2.17
C PHE A 124 -6.55 15.39 -2.86
N GLU A 125 -6.60 14.96 -4.12
CA GLU A 125 -5.39 14.69 -4.92
C GLU A 125 -4.98 15.91 -5.75
N SER A 126 -5.95 16.62 -6.36
CA SER A 126 -5.69 17.77 -7.23
C SER A 126 -6.95 18.61 -7.41
N ILE A 127 -6.84 19.91 -7.19
CA ILE A 127 -7.95 20.86 -7.43
C ILE A 127 -8.05 21.21 -8.91
N ASP A 128 -6.93 21.48 -9.58
CA ASP A 128 -6.87 21.97 -10.96
C ASP A 128 -7.24 20.88 -11.98
N CYS A 129 -7.12 19.62 -11.62
CA CYS A 129 -7.51 18.49 -12.45
C CYS A 129 -8.69 17.66 -11.91
N ALA A 130 -9.37 18.16 -10.88
CA ALA A 130 -10.50 17.46 -10.28
C ALA A 130 -11.55 17.05 -11.33
N ASN A 131 -12.18 15.88 -11.13
CA ASN A 131 -13.19 15.27 -12.00
C ASN A 131 -12.69 14.81 -13.39
N ARG A 132 -11.40 14.96 -13.72
CA ARG A 132 -10.83 14.38 -14.95
C ARG A 132 -10.47 12.91 -14.71
N LYS A 133 -10.67 12.06 -15.71
CA LYS A 133 -10.33 10.65 -15.63
C LYS A 133 -8.93 10.40 -16.15
N ILE A 134 -8.11 9.70 -15.37
CA ILE A 134 -6.71 9.38 -15.73
C ILE A 134 -6.63 8.63 -17.06
N GLU A 135 -7.52 7.66 -17.28
CA GLU A 135 -7.57 6.84 -18.49
C GLU A 135 -8.01 7.60 -19.75
N GLU A 136 -8.49 8.83 -19.59
CA GLU A 136 -8.84 9.73 -20.70
C GLU A 136 -7.77 10.83 -20.94
N MET A 137 -6.72 10.88 -20.06
CA MET A 137 -5.63 11.86 -20.13
C MET A 137 -4.34 11.21 -20.61
N THR A 138 -3.50 11.95 -21.34
CA THR A 138 -2.11 11.53 -21.58
C THR A 138 -1.26 11.71 -20.32
N ALA A 139 -0.13 11.00 -20.22
CA ALA A 139 0.79 11.15 -19.11
C ALA A 139 1.26 12.61 -18.94
N ALA A 140 1.54 13.31 -20.04
CA ALA A 140 1.92 14.71 -19.99
C ALA A 140 0.83 15.61 -19.38
N GLN A 141 -0.45 15.31 -19.66
CA GLN A 141 -1.58 16.03 -19.05
C GLN A 141 -1.71 15.73 -17.57
N VAL A 142 -1.53 14.47 -17.14
CA VAL A 142 -1.58 14.08 -15.72
C VAL A 142 -0.43 14.73 -14.96
N MET A 143 0.79 14.67 -15.47
CA MET A 143 1.97 15.29 -14.84
C MET A 143 1.89 16.83 -14.81
N GLY A 144 1.03 17.45 -15.62
CA GLY A 144 0.73 18.88 -15.54
C GLY A 144 -0.22 19.27 -14.43
N CYS A 145 -0.85 18.30 -13.73
CA CYS A 145 -1.73 18.54 -12.61
C CYS A 145 -0.95 18.70 -11.31
N HIS A 146 -1.25 19.76 -10.55
CA HIS A 146 -0.63 19.96 -9.24
C HIS A 146 -1.34 19.15 -8.17
N ARG A 147 -0.55 18.55 -7.27
CA ARG A 147 -1.11 17.83 -6.13
C ARG A 147 -1.63 18.79 -5.06
N PHE A 148 -2.78 18.46 -4.49
CA PHE A 148 -3.32 19.16 -3.33
C PHE A 148 -2.54 18.77 -2.05
N PRO A 149 -2.25 19.69 -1.13
CA PRO A 149 -2.50 21.12 -1.18
C PRO A 149 -1.34 21.95 -1.76
N SER A 150 -0.24 21.32 -2.14
CA SER A 150 0.97 22.02 -2.59
C SER A 150 0.94 22.29 -4.11
N SER A 151 1.15 23.52 -4.51
CA SER A 151 1.27 23.90 -5.90
C SER A 151 2.61 23.55 -6.54
N SER A 152 3.62 23.10 -5.79
CA SER A 152 4.94 22.74 -6.29
C SER A 152 5.07 21.26 -6.66
N GLU A 153 4.23 20.40 -6.08
CA GLU A 153 4.23 18.96 -6.37
C GLU A 153 3.23 18.66 -7.47
N THR A 154 3.63 17.80 -8.43
CA THR A 154 2.76 17.31 -9.50
C THR A 154 2.62 15.79 -9.42
N PHE A 155 1.75 15.20 -10.24
CA PHE A 155 1.71 13.75 -10.41
C PHE A 155 3.01 13.26 -11.06
N GLN A 156 3.42 12.03 -10.77
CA GLN A 156 4.64 11.42 -11.27
C GLN A 156 4.33 10.18 -12.10
N ARG A 157 5.28 9.80 -12.94
CA ARG A 157 5.28 8.51 -13.62
C ARG A 157 5.79 7.42 -12.67
N LEU A 158 5.34 6.19 -12.90
CA LEU A 158 5.79 5.04 -12.10
C LEU A 158 7.29 4.78 -12.26
N ASP A 159 7.84 4.92 -13.48
CA ASP A 159 9.27 4.71 -13.73
C ASP A 159 10.16 5.69 -12.95
N ASP A 160 9.79 6.98 -12.89
CA ASP A 160 10.51 7.98 -12.10
C ASP A 160 10.50 7.61 -10.60
N VAL A 161 9.34 7.20 -10.07
CA VAL A 161 9.18 6.84 -8.66
C VAL A 161 9.92 5.56 -8.31
N LEU A 162 9.84 4.51 -9.13
CA LEU A 162 10.61 3.28 -8.91
C LEU A 162 12.13 3.54 -9.02
N GLY A 163 12.54 4.36 -9.95
CA GLY A 163 13.94 4.80 -10.06
C GLY A 163 14.43 5.52 -8.80
N TYR A 164 13.60 6.42 -8.24
CA TYR A 164 13.92 7.13 -7.01
C TYR A 164 13.99 6.21 -5.79
N LEU A 165 13.09 5.23 -5.67
CA LEU A 165 12.98 4.35 -4.50
C LEU A 165 13.95 3.17 -4.52
N ARG A 166 14.56 2.88 -5.66
CA ARG A 166 15.55 1.81 -5.80
C ARG A 166 16.69 1.95 -4.77
N GLY A 167 16.94 0.88 -4.03
CA GLY A 167 17.94 0.87 -2.98
C GLY A 167 17.60 1.71 -1.74
N LYS A 168 16.34 2.15 -1.60
CA LYS A 168 15.87 2.92 -0.45
C LYS A 168 14.79 2.21 0.34
N MET A 169 13.74 1.76 -0.32
CA MET A 169 12.58 1.11 0.30
C MET A 169 11.95 0.08 -0.64
N VAL A 170 11.24 -0.88 -0.06
CA VAL A 170 10.35 -1.77 -0.80
C VAL A 170 9.08 -1.03 -1.17
N VAL A 171 8.50 -1.35 -2.33
CA VAL A 171 7.37 -0.62 -2.90
C VAL A 171 6.17 -1.54 -3.10
N GLN A 172 5.08 -1.25 -2.39
CA GLN A 172 3.77 -1.87 -2.61
C GLN A 172 3.01 -1.06 -3.66
N LEU A 173 2.67 -1.69 -4.77
CA LEU A 173 1.94 -1.09 -5.88
C LEU A 173 0.45 -1.49 -5.81
N CYS A 174 -0.41 -0.57 -5.40
CA CYS A 174 -1.85 -0.73 -5.47
C CYS A 174 -2.35 -0.34 -6.87
N VAL A 175 -2.50 -1.33 -7.73
CA VAL A 175 -2.96 -1.14 -9.11
C VAL A 175 -4.48 -1.03 -9.11
N LYS A 176 -5.01 0.15 -9.44
CA LYS A 176 -6.43 0.49 -9.21
C LYS A 176 -7.44 -0.20 -10.14
N ARG A 177 -6.99 -0.78 -11.25
CA ARG A 177 -7.88 -1.47 -12.19
C ARG A 177 -7.22 -2.75 -12.71
N PRO A 178 -7.96 -3.85 -12.86
CA PRO A 178 -7.43 -5.08 -13.46
C PRO A 178 -6.80 -4.88 -14.85
N ALA A 179 -7.33 -3.96 -15.65
CA ALA A 179 -6.80 -3.62 -16.97
C ALA A 179 -5.39 -3.00 -16.93
N ASP A 180 -4.97 -2.46 -15.80
CA ASP A 180 -3.69 -1.76 -15.64
C ASP A 180 -2.56 -2.71 -15.19
N TYR A 181 -2.86 -3.95 -14.75
CA TYR A 181 -1.85 -4.90 -14.27
C TYR A 181 -0.81 -5.24 -15.33
N ALA A 182 -1.23 -5.58 -16.56
CA ALA A 182 -0.29 -5.98 -17.61
C ALA A 182 0.77 -4.89 -17.88
N ARG A 183 0.36 -3.63 -17.91
CA ARG A 183 1.28 -2.50 -18.15
C ARG A 183 2.17 -2.22 -16.94
N THR A 184 1.63 -2.34 -15.72
CA THR A 184 2.40 -2.18 -14.49
C THR A 184 3.47 -3.29 -14.36
N ILE A 185 3.12 -4.53 -14.64
CA ILE A 185 4.07 -5.67 -14.66
C ILE A 185 5.17 -5.42 -15.69
N ALA A 186 4.81 -4.99 -16.90
CA ALA A 186 5.79 -4.66 -17.94
C ALA A 186 6.75 -3.53 -17.50
N GLU A 187 6.27 -2.55 -16.73
CA GLU A 187 7.12 -1.48 -16.21
C GLU A 187 8.10 -2.00 -15.13
N ILE A 188 7.61 -2.84 -14.20
CA ILE A 188 8.48 -3.51 -13.20
C ILE A 188 9.64 -4.24 -13.90
N HIS A 189 9.34 -5.01 -14.96
CA HIS A 189 10.36 -5.73 -15.73
C HIS A 189 11.32 -4.81 -16.48
N THR A 190 10.78 -3.78 -17.15
CA THR A 190 11.62 -2.84 -17.91
C THR A 190 12.67 -2.17 -17.00
N LEU A 191 12.31 -1.96 -15.75
CA LEU A 191 13.17 -1.33 -14.77
C LEU A 191 14.00 -2.33 -13.95
N GLY A 192 13.76 -3.65 -14.06
CA GLY A 192 14.35 -4.65 -13.17
C GLY A 192 14.03 -4.35 -11.71
N ALA A 193 12.74 -4.15 -11.40
CA ALA A 193 12.28 -3.75 -10.08
C ALA A 193 11.65 -4.91 -9.28
N GLU A 194 11.74 -6.15 -9.79
CA GLU A 194 11.12 -7.34 -9.23
C GLU A 194 11.62 -7.71 -7.83
N ASP A 195 12.80 -7.23 -7.45
CA ASP A 195 13.43 -7.50 -6.16
C ASP A 195 13.05 -6.51 -5.06
N PHE A 196 12.35 -5.40 -5.41
CA PHE A 196 11.93 -4.40 -4.42
C PHE A 196 10.52 -3.86 -4.63
N ALA A 197 9.82 -4.23 -5.72
CA ALA A 197 8.43 -3.84 -5.95
C ALA A 197 7.51 -5.06 -6.02
N PHE A 198 6.33 -4.98 -5.41
CA PHE A 198 5.30 -6.01 -5.46
C PHE A 198 3.93 -5.39 -5.71
N ILE A 199 3.01 -6.20 -6.23
CA ILE A 199 1.66 -5.76 -6.56
C ILE A 199 0.67 -6.22 -5.48
N GLU A 200 -0.19 -5.31 -5.04
CA GLU A 200 -1.36 -5.61 -4.22
C GLU A 200 -2.52 -6.02 -5.14
N LEU A 201 -3.09 -7.20 -4.88
CA LEU A 201 -4.31 -7.70 -5.52
C LEU A 201 -5.50 -7.40 -4.62
N GLY A 202 -6.47 -6.65 -5.13
CA GLY A 202 -7.66 -6.27 -4.37
C GLY A 202 -8.71 -7.38 -4.26
N ASP A 203 -8.69 -8.36 -5.17
CA ASP A 203 -9.56 -9.53 -5.16
C ASP A 203 -8.71 -10.81 -5.15
N PRO A 204 -8.85 -11.68 -4.13
CA PRO A 204 -8.15 -12.96 -4.06
C PRO A 204 -8.31 -13.85 -5.31
N ALA A 205 -9.45 -13.76 -6.01
CA ALA A 205 -9.71 -14.53 -7.22
C ALA A 205 -8.77 -14.14 -8.38
N GLU A 206 -8.24 -12.93 -8.40
CA GLU A 206 -7.33 -12.46 -9.46
C GLU A 206 -6.04 -13.30 -9.51
N LEU A 207 -5.57 -13.80 -8.37
CA LEU A 207 -4.37 -14.64 -8.30
C LEU A 207 -4.47 -15.91 -9.15
N SER A 208 -5.67 -16.49 -9.26
CA SER A 208 -5.90 -17.71 -10.02
C SER A 208 -6.52 -17.49 -11.40
N THR A 209 -7.24 -16.39 -11.61
CA THR A 209 -8.01 -16.17 -12.84
C THR A 209 -7.37 -15.17 -13.79
N LEU A 210 -6.82 -14.08 -13.28
CA LEU A 210 -6.27 -12.99 -14.09
C LEU A 210 -4.74 -13.07 -14.19
N ILE A 211 -4.06 -13.12 -13.06
CA ILE A 211 -2.59 -13.04 -12.99
C ILE A 211 -1.90 -14.09 -13.90
N PRO A 212 -2.30 -15.38 -13.93
CA PRO A 212 -1.64 -16.37 -14.80
C PRO A 212 -1.77 -16.08 -16.30
N THR A 213 -2.70 -15.22 -16.70
CA THR A 213 -2.90 -14.83 -18.10
C THR A 213 -2.00 -13.68 -18.55
N LEU A 214 -1.34 -13.00 -17.61
CA LEU A 214 -0.55 -11.81 -17.87
C LEU A 214 0.92 -12.13 -18.13
N PRO A 215 1.52 -11.61 -19.20
CA PRO A 215 2.93 -11.81 -19.49
C PRO A 215 3.82 -11.31 -18.35
N GLY A 216 4.81 -12.10 -17.96
CA GLY A 216 5.78 -11.73 -16.94
C GLY A 216 5.29 -11.84 -15.49
N SER A 217 4.02 -12.15 -15.25
CA SER A 217 3.44 -12.23 -13.90
C SER A 217 4.12 -13.24 -12.96
N GLY A 218 4.76 -14.28 -13.50
CA GLY A 218 5.43 -15.32 -12.71
C GLY A 218 6.72 -14.88 -12.00
N THR A 219 7.23 -13.67 -12.25
CA THR A 219 8.44 -13.15 -11.60
C THR A 219 8.15 -12.02 -10.60
N VAL A 220 6.94 -11.44 -10.64
CA VAL A 220 6.50 -10.40 -9.72
C VAL A 220 5.91 -11.03 -8.45
N TYR A 221 6.12 -10.41 -7.32
CA TYR A 221 5.52 -10.81 -6.05
C TYR A 221 4.16 -10.13 -5.82
N TYR A 222 3.29 -10.79 -5.04
CA TYR A 222 1.93 -10.34 -4.78
C TYR A 222 1.61 -10.33 -3.29
N LEU A 223 1.05 -9.22 -2.82
CA LEU A 223 0.23 -9.14 -1.63
C LEU A 223 -1.22 -9.38 -2.04
N VAL A 224 -1.94 -10.26 -1.36
CA VAL A 224 -3.34 -10.58 -1.68
C VAL A 224 -4.24 -10.04 -0.57
N ASN A 225 -5.15 -9.12 -0.90
CA ASN A 225 -6.10 -8.60 0.06
C ASN A 225 -7.23 -9.62 0.26
N VAL A 226 -7.28 -10.23 1.43
CA VAL A 226 -8.34 -11.15 1.84
C VAL A 226 -9.38 -10.46 2.73
N ALA A 227 -9.10 -9.26 3.20
CA ALA A 227 -9.94 -8.49 4.09
C ALA A 227 -10.39 -9.34 5.31
N SER A 228 -11.69 -9.43 5.55
CA SER A 228 -12.27 -10.28 6.60
C SER A 228 -12.64 -11.70 6.10
N ASN A 229 -12.40 -12.02 4.83
CA ASN A 229 -12.76 -13.30 4.24
C ASN A 229 -11.68 -14.37 4.50
N LEU A 230 -11.57 -14.82 5.75
CA LEU A 230 -10.60 -15.84 6.13
C LEU A 230 -10.79 -17.19 5.42
N LEU A 231 -12.00 -17.47 4.86
CA LEU A 231 -12.25 -18.67 4.08
C LEU A 231 -11.49 -18.67 2.74
N ALA A 232 -11.19 -17.50 2.20
CA ALA A 232 -10.37 -17.39 0.99
C ALA A 232 -8.94 -17.89 1.20
N ILE A 233 -8.42 -17.81 2.41
CA ILE A 233 -7.04 -18.20 2.75
C ILE A 233 -6.78 -19.68 2.43
N ASP A 234 -7.71 -20.58 2.72
CA ASP A 234 -7.53 -22.01 2.41
C ASP A 234 -7.36 -22.25 0.92
N GLY A 235 -8.20 -21.59 0.11
CA GLY A 235 -8.11 -21.65 -1.34
C GLY A 235 -6.78 -21.09 -1.88
N LEU A 236 -6.33 -19.95 -1.33
CA LEU A 236 -5.09 -19.31 -1.73
C LEU A 236 -3.86 -20.15 -1.35
N LEU A 237 -3.83 -20.72 -0.15
CA LEU A 237 -2.76 -21.61 0.29
C LEU A 237 -2.72 -22.90 -0.57
N ALA A 238 -3.90 -23.43 -0.93
CA ALA A 238 -4.00 -24.62 -1.79
C ALA A 238 -3.50 -24.36 -3.23
N LEU A 239 -3.52 -23.11 -3.72
CA LEU A 239 -2.91 -22.74 -5.00
C LEU A 239 -1.40 -22.90 -4.98
N GLY A 240 -0.76 -22.79 -3.81
CA GLY A 240 0.68 -22.92 -3.64
C GLY A 240 1.50 -21.95 -4.49
N ASN A 241 0.97 -20.76 -4.76
CA ASN A 241 1.68 -19.77 -5.59
C ASN A 241 2.86 -19.16 -4.80
N PRO A 242 4.12 -19.44 -5.19
CA PRO A 242 5.29 -18.97 -4.43
C PRO A 242 5.50 -17.45 -4.50
N ARG A 243 4.74 -16.76 -5.35
CA ARG A 243 4.81 -15.30 -5.49
C ARG A 243 3.75 -14.57 -4.67
N ALA A 244 2.73 -15.27 -4.16
CA ALA A 244 1.77 -14.73 -3.19
C ALA A 244 2.36 -14.85 -1.78
N PHE A 245 3.21 -13.91 -1.39
CA PHE A 245 4.05 -14.00 -0.20
C PHE A 245 3.44 -13.36 1.05
N MET A 246 2.35 -12.59 0.88
CA MET A 246 1.76 -11.81 1.97
C MET A 246 0.25 -11.69 1.77
N TYR A 247 -0.52 -11.84 2.85
CA TYR A 247 -1.98 -11.65 2.82
C TYR A 247 -2.37 -10.47 3.70
N GLU A 248 -3.12 -9.52 3.12
CA GLU A 248 -3.69 -8.40 3.85
C GLU A 248 -5.00 -8.82 4.49
N ILE A 249 -5.09 -8.63 5.81
CA ILE A 249 -6.23 -8.99 6.66
C ILE A 249 -6.69 -7.71 7.35
N ASP A 250 -8.02 -7.50 7.42
CA ASP A 250 -8.60 -6.31 8.03
C ASP A 250 -8.20 -6.14 9.50
N PRO A 251 -7.99 -4.89 9.97
CA PRO A 251 -7.76 -4.61 11.37
C PRO A 251 -8.98 -5.04 12.22
N GLY A 252 -8.72 -5.64 13.36
CA GLY A 252 -9.78 -6.14 14.26
C GLY A 252 -10.26 -7.55 13.98
N VAL A 253 -9.83 -8.19 12.89
CA VAL A 253 -9.99 -9.63 12.70
C VAL A 253 -9.08 -10.36 13.71
N ASP A 254 -9.65 -11.28 14.46
CA ASP A 254 -8.84 -12.15 15.32
C ASP A 254 -8.07 -13.14 14.43
N ILE A 255 -6.77 -12.88 14.28
CA ILE A 255 -5.87 -13.77 13.56
C ILE A 255 -5.27 -14.85 14.45
N GLY A 256 -5.40 -14.71 15.79
CA GLY A 256 -5.04 -15.71 16.78
C GLY A 256 -3.83 -16.57 16.40
N THR A 257 -4.08 -17.87 16.22
CA THR A 257 -3.06 -18.81 15.75
C THR A 257 -2.93 -18.89 14.22
N LEU A 258 -3.78 -18.22 13.45
CA LEU A 258 -3.80 -18.30 11.98
C LEU A 258 -2.41 -18.06 11.36
N VAL A 259 -1.70 -17.06 11.85
CA VAL A 259 -0.37 -16.70 11.32
C VAL A 259 0.62 -17.81 11.63
N ALA A 260 0.74 -18.21 12.89
CA ALA A 260 1.71 -19.21 13.34
C ALA A 260 1.40 -20.62 12.81
N ASP A 261 0.11 -21.00 12.77
CA ASP A 261 -0.30 -22.37 12.47
C ASP A 261 -0.51 -22.61 10.97
N ARG A 262 -0.75 -21.55 10.18
CA ARG A 262 -1.13 -21.71 8.77
C ARG A 262 -0.32 -20.87 7.81
N LEU A 263 -0.19 -19.56 8.03
CA LEU A 263 0.47 -18.67 7.07
C LEU A 263 1.99 -18.88 7.06
N HIS A 264 2.65 -18.76 8.19
CA HIS A 264 4.10 -18.94 8.29
C HIS A 264 4.57 -20.33 7.84
N PRO A 265 3.91 -21.44 8.22
CA PRO A 265 4.25 -22.78 7.69
C PRO A 265 4.10 -22.91 6.17
N ALA A 266 3.23 -22.10 5.56
CA ALA A 266 3.05 -22.03 4.11
C ALA A 266 3.99 -21.04 3.41
N GLY A 267 4.87 -20.37 4.16
CA GLY A 267 5.78 -19.34 3.62
C GLY A 267 5.12 -17.98 3.37
N VAL A 268 3.94 -17.73 3.96
CA VAL A 268 3.16 -16.51 3.75
C VAL A 268 3.20 -15.65 5.01
N ARG A 269 3.33 -14.34 4.84
CA ARG A 269 3.32 -13.34 5.91
C ARG A 269 1.95 -12.68 6.04
N ALA A 270 1.67 -12.08 7.20
CA ALA A 270 0.45 -11.34 7.48
C ALA A 270 0.68 -9.84 7.42
N PHE A 271 -0.20 -9.13 6.72
CA PHE A 271 -0.19 -7.68 6.55
C PHE A 271 -1.49 -7.10 7.06
N VAL A 272 -1.43 -5.90 7.62
CA VAL A 272 -2.61 -5.11 7.95
C VAL A 272 -2.44 -3.66 7.50
N TYR A 273 -3.50 -3.08 6.97
CA TYR A 273 -3.61 -1.64 6.78
C TYR A 273 -4.42 -1.04 7.94
N ASP A 274 -3.75 -0.23 8.76
CA ASP A 274 -4.44 0.59 9.77
C ASP A 274 -4.94 1.86 9.11
N ASN A 275 -6.25 1.95 8.90
CA ASN A 275 -6.91 3.05 8.22
C ASN A 275 -7.26 4.23 9.14
N ALA A 276 -6.82 4.20 10.41
CA ALA A 276 -7.04 5.32 11.31
C ALA A 276 -6.32 6.58 10.79
N ALA A 277 -7.04 7.69 10.71
CA ALA A 277 -6.49 8.96 10.21
C ALA A 277 -5.32 9.47 11.07
N SER A 278 -5.29 9.11 12.35
CA SER A 278 -4.20 9.45 13.26
C SER A 278 -3.97 8.33 14.28
N PRO A 279 -3.35 7.21 13.85
CA PRO A 279 -3.08 6.08 14.74
C PRO A 279 -2.13 6.50 15.86
N THR A 280 -2.25 5.88 17.03
CA THR A 280 -1.25 5.97 18.09
C THR A 280 -0.18 4.90 17.91
N VAL A 281 1.01 5.11 18.47
CA VAL A 281 2.07 4.09 18.47
C VAL A 281 1.57 2.78 19.09
N SER A 282 0.85 2.86 20.23
CA SER A 282 0.32 1.66 20.90
C SER A 282 -0.73 0.89 20.08
N GLN A 283 -1.53 1.58 19.24
CA GLN A 283 -2.44 0.88 18.31
C GLN A 283 -1.65 0.11 17.26
N LEU A 284 -0.61 0.71 16.69
CA LEU A 284 0.25 0.05 15.71
C LEU A 284 1.05 -1.10 16.33
N GLU A 285 1.57 -0.95 17.56
CA GLU A 285 2.20 -2.04 18.33
C GLU A 285 1.24 -3.21 18.56
N ALA A 286 -0.05 -2.91 18.82
CA ALA A 286 -1.06 -3.95 19.05
C ALA A 286 -1.25 -4.85 17.82
N HIS A 287 -1.16 -4.32 16.59
CA HIS A 287 -1.19 -5.14 15.38
C HIS A 287 0.00 -6.12 15.32
N TYR A 288 1.22 -5.64 15.55
CA TYR A 288 2.40 -6.52 15.58
C TYR A 288 2.31 -7.59 16.69
N ASN A 289 1.77 -7.22 17.86
CA ASN A 289 1.60 -8.14 18.98
C ASN A 289 0.46 -9.16 18.72
N ALA A 290 -0.50 -8.82 17.86
CA ALA A 290 -1.52 -9.76 17.38
C ALA A 290 -0.96 -10.77 16.37
N GLY A 291 0.24 -10.56 15.84
CA GLY A 291 0.91 -11.50 14.92
C GLY A 291 1.12 -10.98 13.49
N PHE A 292 0.74 -9.74 13.20
CA PHE A 292 1.03 -9.17 11.88
C PHE A 292 2.53 -8.92 11.70
N ASP A 293 3.02 -9.23 10.52
CA ASP A 293 4.42 -9.08 10.12
C ASP A 293 4.72 -7.69 9.56
N ALA A 294 3.74 -7.08 8.92
CA ALA A 294 3.86 -5.73 8.38
C ALA A 294 2.58 -4.93 8.64
N VAL A 295 2.77 -3.66 8.95
CA VAL A 295 1.68 -2.71 9.22
C VAL A 295 1.84 -1.51 8.29
N SER A 296 0.83 -1.26 7.47
CA SER A 296 0.70 -0.02 6.71
C SER A 296 -0.13 0.99 7.49
N SER A 297 0.33 2.22 7.57
CA SER A 297 -0.37 3.27 8.33
C SER A 297 -0.32 4.63 7.64
N GLN A 298 -1.28 5.50 8.00
CA GLN A 298 -1.32 6.90 7.55
C GLN A 298 -0.21 7.76 8.17
N SER A 299 0.52 7.24 9.17
CA SER A 299 1.60 7.95 9.84
C SER A 299 2.88 7.11 9.83
N GLY A 300 3.74 7.32 8.83
CA GLY A 300 5.05 6.66 8.74
C GLY A 300 5.87 6.78 10.02
N PRO A 301 6.11 7.98 10.59
CA PRO A 301 6.92 8.12 11.81
C PRO A 301 6.40 7.31 13.00
N LYS A 302 5.08 7.22 13.19
CA LYS A 302 4.50 6.40 14.28
C LYS A 302 4.60 4.90 13.97
N GLY A 303 4.44 4.52 12.69
CA GLY A 303 4.69 3.16 12.20
C GLY A 303 6.09 2.69 12.52
N VAL A 304 7.08 3.54 12.22
CA VAL A 304 8.49 3.27 12.52
C VAL A 304 8.74 3.16 14.02
N GLN A 305 8.17 4.05 14.85
CA GLN A 305 8.30 3.96 16.31
C GLN A 305 7.76 2.64 16.85
N ALA A 306 6.56 2.25 16.43
CA ALA A 306 5.93 0.99 16.83
C ALA A 306 6.79 -0.23 16.39
N ARG A 307 7.24 -0.25 15.14
CA ARG A 307 8.12 -1.28 14.61
C ARG A 307 9.42 -1.39 15.41
N VAL A 308 10.08 -0.27 15.72
CA VAL A 308 11.32 -0.27 16.50
C VAL A 308 11.10 -0.82 17.90
N ALA A 309 10.04 -0.39 18.58
CA ALA A 309 9.70 -0.88 19.92
C ALA A 309 9.49 -2.40 19.93
N VAL A 310 8.69 -2.91 18.98
CA VAL A 310 8.39 -4.35 18.90
C VAL A 310 9.63 -5.17 18.51
N ASN A 311 10.41 -4.76 17.52
CA ASN A 311 11.63 -5.46 17.14
C ASN A 311 12.63 -5.49 18.29
N THR A 312 12.79 -4.39 19.02
CA THR A 312 13.67 -4.32 20.21
C THR A 312 13.20 -5.29 21.30
N ALA A 313 11.88 -5.29 21.59
CA ALA A 313 11.31 -6.21 22.59
C ALA A 313 11.48 -7.70 22.21
N ARG A 314 11.49 -8.01 20.90
CA ARG A 314 11.75 -9.36 20.37
C ARG A 314 13.24 -9.70 20.29
N GLY A 315 14.15 -8.79 20.64
CA GLY A 315 15.60 -9.00 20.50
C GLY A 315 16.07 -9.05 19.04
N VAL A 316 15.30 -8.49 18.13
CA VAL A 316 15.65 -8.41 16.70
C VAL A 316 16.54 -7.20 16.51
N THR A 317 17.81 -7.45 16.25
CA THR A 317 18.78 -6.38 15.91
C THR A 317 18.56 -5.91 14.47
N PRO A 318 18.73 -4.62 14.19
CA PRO A 318 18.85 -4.14 12.81
C PRO A 318 19.98 -4.88 12.10
N PRO A 319 19.84 -5.21 10.83
CA PRO A 319 20.91 -5.86 10.06
C PRO A 319 22.08 -4.93 9.83
#